data_44f9779c0dcf4d86ebd75769ab7c9e1e
#
_entry.id   44f9779c0dcf4d86ebd75769ab7c9e1e
#
_cell.length_a   1.000
_cell.length_b   1.000
_cell.length_c   1.000
_cell.angle_alpha   90.00
_cell.angle_beta   90.00
_cell.angle_gamma   90.00
#
_symmetry.space_group_name_H-M   'P 1'
#
loop_
_entity.id
_entity.type
_entity.pdbx_description
1 polymer ?
#
loop_
_entity_poly.entity_id
_entity_poly.type
_entity_poly.pdbx_seq_one_letter_code
_entity_poly.pdbx_strand_id
1 'polypeptide(L)'
;KSYLLVFESREKAEAILKEKTTPISGEGVEIPFIGTWQRSICRSIEYPHFKAKKEVTIPDRLHEEEPEFSGFVRYENRFEGEEAATYILEISDAYEGVEVFLNGKSLGIQIVPSYRYELSSYVKDGENEIAIEVATTLEREMAKYPNPYAKYIGQEVKPSSFSGITGEVRLLKHEN
;
A
#
# COMPACT_ATOMS: atom_id res chain seq x y z
N LYS A 1 7.54 -11.13 11.49
CA LYS A 1 7.20 -11.78 10.18
C LYS A 1 5.98 -12.66 10.40
N SER A 2 4.93 -12.45 9.60
CA SER A 2 3.73 -13.29 9.60
C SER A 2 3.79 -14.24 8.40
N TYR A 3 3.34 -15.46 8.58
CA TYR A 3 3.30 -16.48 7.54
C TYR A 3 1.88 -17.03 7.46
N LEU A 4 1.32 -17.06 6.25
CA LEU A 4 0.11 -17.82 5.95
C LEU A 4 0.57 -19.19 5.40
N LEU A 5 0.24 -20.27 6.11
CA LEU A 5 0.47 -21.62 5.65
C LEU A 5 -0.80 -22.16 5.03
N VAL A 6 -0.76 -22.41 3.73
CA VAL A 6 -1.87 -23.04 2.99
C VAL A 6 -1.45 -24.48 2.69
N PHE A 7 -2.31 -25.41 3.12
CA PHE A 7 -2.11 -26.85 2.84
C PHE A 7 -2.96 -27.24 1.63
N GLU A 8 -2.31 -27.71 0.60
CA GLU A 8 -2.91 -28.17 -0.65
C GLU A 8 -2.44 -29.60 -0.97
N SER A 9 -3.05 -30.25 -1.98
CA SER A 9 -2.55 -31.52 -2.48
C SER A 9 -1.13 -31.36 -3.01
N ARG A 10 -0.31 -32.42 -2.89
CA ARG A 10 1.11 -32.38 -3.27
C ARG A 10 1.34 -31.85 -4.69
N GLU A 11 0.52 -32.26 -5.64
CA GLU A 11 0.61 -31.84 -7.03
C GLU A 11 0.39 -30.33 -7.23
N LYS A 12 -0.61 -29.76 -6.53
CA LYS A 12 -0.87 -28.31 -6.56
C LYS A 12 0.22 -27.53 -5.84
N ALA A 13 0.72 -28.03 -4.72
CA ALA A 13 1.82 -27.41 -3.99
C ALA A 13 3.10 -27.34 -4.82
N GLU A 14 3.44 -28.40 -5.55
CA GLU A 14 4.59 -28.44 -6.45
C GLU A 14 4.45 -27.47 -7.63
N ALA A 15 3.23 -27.29 -8.17
CA ALA A 15 2.95 -26.31 -9.21
C ALA A 15 3.14 -24.86 -8.70
N ILE A 16 2.59 -24.53 -7.53
CA ILE A 16 2.74 -23.21 -6.89
C ILE A 16 4.21 -22.92 -6.56
N LEU A 17 4.97 -23.92 -6.10
CA LEU A 17 6.40 -23.76 -5.81
C LEU A 17 7.25 -23.53 -7.06
N LYS A 18 6.84 -24.06 -8.23
CA LYS A 18 7.52 -23.83 -9.51
C LYS A 18 7.26 -22.43 -10.08
N GLU A 19 6.11 -21.83 -9.74
CA GLU A 19 5.78 -20.44 -10.12
C GLU A 19 6.46 -19.40 -9.20
N LYS A 20 7.11 -19.82 -8.10
CA LYS A 20 7.89 -18.90 -7.29
C LYS A 20 9.08 -18.39 -8.09
N THR A 21 8.95 -17.15 -8.52
CA THR A 21 10.07 -16.37 -9.06
C THR A 21 11.29 -16.47 -8.14
N THR A 22 12.45 -16.63 -8.73
CA THR A 22 13.73 -16.60 -8.01
C THR A 22 13.77 -15.29 -7.20
N PRO A 23 14.12 -15.33 -5.91
CA PRO A 23 14.27 -14.09 -5.16
C PRO A 23 15.27 -13.19 -5.87
N ILE A 24 14.86 -11.98 -6.19
CA ILE A 24 15.76 -10.97 -6.74
C ILE A 24 16.79 -10.69 -5.66
N SER A 25 18.02 -11.15 -5.89
CA SER A 25 19.15 -10.98 -4.97
C SER A 25 20.04 -9.85 -5.48
N GLY A 26 20.43 -8.98 -4.58
CA GLY A 26 21.31 -7.84 -4.88
C GLY A 26 20.75 -6.52 -4.34
N GLU A 27 21.63 -5.57 -4.14
CA GLU A 27 21.24 -4.20 -3.82
C GLU A 27 20.75 -3.52 -5.11
N GLY A 28 19.47 -3.08 -5.12
CA GLY A 28 18.93 -2.30 -6.23
C GLY A 28 19.37 -0.85 -6.13
N VAL A 29 19.44 -0.17 -7.25
CA VAL A 29 19.64 1.28 -7.31
C VAL A 29 18.29 1.96 -7.11
N GLU A 30 18.21 2.89 -6.16
CA GLU A 30 16.99 3.63 -5.91
C GLU A 30 16.69 4.61 -7.05
N ILE A 31 15.49 4.53 -7.60
CA ILE A 31 14.98 5.38 -8.67
C ILE A 31 14.06 6.44 -8.09
N PRO A 32 14.27 7.74 -8.39
CA PRO A 32 13.42 8.80 -7.88
C PRO A 32 12.04 8.78 -8.53
N PHE A 33 11.02 9.15 -7.77
CA PHE A 33 9.72 9.51 -8.30
C PHE A 33 9.72 10.94 -8.88
N ILE A 34 8.81 11.20 -9.82
CA ILE A 34 8.71 12.49 -10.52
C ILE A 34 7.80 13.44 -9.73
N GLY A 35 8.40 14.49 -9.14
CA GLY A 35 7.66 15.51 -8.39
C GLY A 35 7.11 15.02 -7.05
N THR A 36 6.00 15.60 -6.62
CA THR A 36 5.36 15.34 -5.33
C THR A 36 4.27 14.27 -5.44
N TRP A 37 4.04 13.54 -4.35
CA TRP A 37 2.95 12.61 -4.26
C TRP A 37 1.60 13.34 -4.22
N GLN A 38 0.62 12.79 -4.93
CA GLN A 38 -0.75 13.27 -4.95
C GLN A 38 -1.62 12.32 -4.12
N ARG A 39 -2.18 12.79 -3.00
CA ARG A 39 -3.10 12.02 -2.17
C ARG A 39 -4.55 12.37 -2.45
N SER A 40 -5.40 11.38 -2.56
CA SER A 40 -6.85 11.50 -2.51
C SER A 40 -7.43 10.52 -1.50
N ILE A 41 -8.57 10.85 -0.92
CA ILE A 41 -9.25 10.02 0.09
C ILE A 41 -10.67 9.70 -0.34
N CYS A 42 -11.16 8.54 0.09
CA CYS A 42 -12.50 8.07 -0.21
C CYS A 42 -13.06 7.33 1.01
N ARG A 43 -14.23 7.70 1.50
CA ARG A 43 -14.90 6.92 2.55
C ARG A 43 -15.29 5.54 2.01
N SER A 44 -15.26 4.52 2.85
CA SER A 44 -15.52 3.14 2.44
C SER A 44 -16.84 2.97 1.68
N ILE A 45 -17.90 3.70 2.07
CA ILE A 45 -19.21 3.66 1.42
C ILE A 45 -19.23 4.38 0.05
N GLU A 46 -18.27 5.26 -0.20
CA GLU A 46 -18.18 6.07 -1.42
C GLU A 46 -17.20 5.44 -2.45
N TYR A 47 -16.49 4.37 -2.07
CA TYR A 47 -15.52 3.73 -2.94
C TYR A 47 -16.15 3.25 -4.26
N PRO A 48 -15.52 3.51 -5.42
CA PRO A 48 -14.18 4.07 -5.64
C PRO A 48 -14.13 5.58 -5.95
N HIS A 49 -15.04 6.38 -5.43
CA HIS A 49 -15.17 7.81 -5.74
C HIS A 49 -14.27 8.66 -4.84
N PHE A 50 -13.01 8.78 -5.22
CA PHE A 50 -12.02 9.59 -4.49
C PHE A 50 -12.30 11.09 -4.61
N LYS A 51 -12.02 11.83 -3.52
CA LYS A 51 -12.07 13.29 -3.47
C LYS A 51 -10.95 13.93 -4.30
N ALA A 52 -10.94 15.27 -4.37
CA ALA A 52 -9.88 16.02 -5.04
C ALA A 52 -8.49 15.67 -4.49
N LYS A 53 -7.51 15.63 -5.40
CA LYS A 53 -6.11 15.36 -5.07
C LYS A 53 -5.48 16.51 -4.30
N LYS A 54 -4.61 16.18 -3.36
CA LYS A 54 -3.79 17.10 -2.57
C LYS A 54 -2.34 16.66 -2.63
N GLU A 55 -1.41 17.61 -2.80
CA GLU A 55 0.01 17.33 -2.68
C GLU A 55 0.38 16.98 -1.24
N VAL A 56 1.18 15.93 -1.09
CA VAL A 56 1.65 15.45 0.21
C VAL A 56 3.10 14.96 0.13
N THR A 57 3.74 14.88 1.30
CA THR A 57 5.01 14.17 1.48
C THR A 57 4.77 12.81 2.08
N ILE A 58 5.67 11.87 1.82
CA ILE A 58 5.69 10.55 2.45
C ILE A 58 6.94 10.50 3.37
N PRO A 59 6.81 10.04 4.60
CA PRO A 59 5.62 9.53 5.32
C PRO A 59 4.50 10.54 5.46
N ASP A 60 3.25 10.06 5.29
CA ASP A 60 2.06 10.90 5.37
C ASP A 60 1.57 11.06 6.82
N ARG A 61 0.92 12.19 7.10
CA ARG A 61 0.34 12.52 8.40
C ARG A 61 -1.19 12.66 8.34
N LEU A 62 -1.83 11.84 7.52
CA LEU A 62 -3.28 11.88 7.33
C LEU A 62 -4.05 11.80 8.65
N HIS A 63 -3.60 10.99 9.60
CA HIS A 63 -4.24 10.82 10.89
C HIS A 63 -4.25 12.10 11.76
N GLU A 64 -3.35 13.05 11.48
CA GLU A 64 -3.34 14.37 12.12
C GLU A 64 -4.24 15.36 11.38
N GLU A 65 -4.27 15.30 10.04
CA GLU A 65 -5.08 16.20 9.21
C GLU A 65 -6.56 15.83 9.23
N GLU A 66 -6.85 14.54 9.20
CA GLU A 66 -8.20 13.98 9.14
C GLU A 66 -8.39 12.94 10.27
N PRO A 67 -8.44 13.39 11.54
CA PRO A 67 -8.40 12.48 12.69
C PRO A 67 -9.60 11.55 12.81
N GLU A 68 -10.69 11.84 12.11
CA GLU A 68 -11.92 11.04 12.11
C GLU A 68 -12.10 10.21 10.82
N PHE A 69 -11.13 10.24 9.92
CA PHE A 69 -11.25 9.56 8.64
C PHE A 69 -10.98 8.06 8.76
N SER A 70 -11.89 7.28 8.18
CA SER A 70 -11.69 5.87 7.83
C SER A 70 -12.18 5.61 6.41
N GLY A 71 -11.43 4.81 5.64
CA GLY A 71 -11.74 4.54 4.24
C GLY A 71 -10.52 4.11 3.44
N PHE A 72 -10.45 4.59 2.20
CA PHE A 72 -9.35 4.32 1.29
C PHE A 72 -8.56 5.61 1.04
N VAL A 73 -7.26 5.48 1.07
CA VAL A 73 -6.31 6.57 0.76
C VAL A 73 -5.54 6.16 -0.48
N ARG A 74 -5.60 6.96 -1.52
CA ARG A 74 -4.89 6.72 -2.77
C ARG A 74 -3.77 7.73 -2.94
N TYR A 75 -2.55 7.23 -3.13
CA TYR A 75 -1.34 8.00 -3.42
C TYR A 75 -0.92 7.73 -4.85
N GLU A 76 -0.67 8.79 -5.62
CA GLU A 76 -0.29 8.68 -7.02
C GLU A 76 1.00 9.44 -7.27
N ASN A 77 1.88 8.85 -8.09
CA ASN A 77 3.10 9.48 -8.57
C ASN A 77 3.50 8.84 -9.91
N ARG A 78 4.64 9.24 -10.45
CA ARG A 78 5.20 8.75 -11.71
C ARG A 78 6.69 8.50 -11.56
N PHE A 79 7.24 7.67 -12.43
CA PHE A 79 8.68 7.44 -12.54
C PHE A 79 9.07 7.10 -13.98
N GLU A 80 10.33 7.33 -14.33
CA GLU A 80 10.91 6.88 -15.60
C GLU A 80 11.33 5.41 -15.49
N GLY A 81 10.83 4.59 -16.41
CA GLY A 81 11.09 3.15 -16.45
C GLY A 81 11.76 2.70 -17.75
N GLU A 82 12.34 1.52 -17.70
CA GLU A 82 12.91 0.78 -18.83
C GLU A 82 12.33 -0.64 -18.81
N GLU A 83 11.66 -1.08 -19.89
CA GLU A 83 10.96 -2.36 -19.95
C GLU A 83 11.87 -3.57 -19.66
N ALA A 84 13.16 -3.48 -20.05
CA ALA A 84 14.13 -4.56 -19.87
C ALA A 84 14.67 -4.71 -18.44
N ALA A 85 14.41 -3.75 -17.54
CA ALA A 85 14.94 -3.76 -16.19
C ALA A 85 13.96 -4.37 -15.18
N THR A 86 14.50 -4.85 -14.06
CA THR A 86 13.70 -5.37 -12.95
C THR A 86 13.47 -4.28 -11.91
N TYR A 87 12.20 -4.07 -11.51
CA TYR A 87 11.82 -3.07 -10.52
C TYR A 87 11.09 -3.68 -9.33
N ILE A 88 11.49 -3.24 -8.14
CA ILE A 88 10.84 -3.58 -6.87
C ILE A 88 10.37 -2.30 -6.20
N LEU A 89 9.09 -2.24 -5.88
CA LEU A 89 8.54 -1.22 -4.99
C LEU A 89 8.55 -1.76 -3.56
N GLU A 90 9.11 -0.98 -2.66
CA GLU A 90 9.10 -1.27 -1.22
C GLU A 90 8.38 -0.16 -0.47
N ILE A 91 7.45 -0.55 0.42
CA ILE A 91 6.77 0.34 1.35
C ILE A 91 7.04 -0.21 2.74
N SER A 92 7.79 0.54 3.55
CA SER A 92 8.25 0.05 4.84
C SER A 92 7.13 -0.10 5.85
N ASP A 93 6.12 0.80 5.81
CA ASP A 93 4.97 0.75 6.70
C ASP A 93 3.76 1.52 6.14
N ALA A 94 2.55 0.96 6.37
CA ALA A 94 1.28 1.58 6.04
C ALA A 94 0.15 1.00 6.91
N TYR A 95 -0.93 1.73 7.09
CA TYR A 95 -2.08 1.34 7.92
C TYR A 95 -3.37 1.31 7.11
N GLU A 96 -3.85 0.06 6.69
CA GLU A 96 -3.21 -1.23 6.90
C GLU A 96 -3.02 -2.03 5.60
N GLY A 97 -4.09 -2.35 4.87
CA GLY A 97 -4.01 -3.12 3.64
C GLY A 97 -3.54 -2.26 2.47
N VAL A 98 -2.56 -2.72 1.72
CA VAL A 98 -1.98 -1.99 0.59
C VAL A 98 -2.26 -2.71 -0.71
N GLU A 99 -2.81 -2.00 -1.69
CA GLU A 99 -2.90 -2.42 -3.09
C GLU A 99 -2.10 -1.47 -3.97
N VAL A 100 -1.28 -2.03 -4.85
CA VAL A 100 -0.47 -1.24 -5.79
C VAL A 100 -1.00 -1.42 -7.20
N PHE A 101 -1.08 -0.32 -7.92
CA PHE A 101 -1.44 -0.28 -9.34
C PHE A 101 -0.28 0.32 -10.14
N LEU A 102 0.08 -0.30 -11.24
CA LEU A 102 1.02 0.23 -12.21
C LEU A 102 0.35 0.35 -13.58
N ASN A 103 0.37 1.56 -14.14
CA ASN A 103 -0.29 1.86 -15.41
C ASN A 103 -1.76 1.39 -15.43
N GLY A 104 -2.45 1.53 -14.29
CA GLY A 104 -3.85 1.13 -14.10
C GLY A 104 -4.10 -0.37 -13.84
N LYS A 105 -3.06 -1.21 -13.81
CA LYS A 105 -3.18 -2.63 -13.51
C LYS A 105 -2.83 -2.90 -12.05
N SER A 106 -3.70 -3.63 -11.34
CA SER A 106 -3.45 -4.08 -9.97
C SER A 106 -2.35 -5.15 -9.93
N LEU A 107 -1.46 -4.99 -8.97
CA LEU A 107 -0.41 -5.94 -8.63
C LEU A 107 -0.77 -6.80 -7.39
N GLY A 108 -2.02 -6.67 -6.94
CA GLY A 108 -2.55 -7.40 -5.80
C GLY A 108 -2.42 -6.66 -4.48
N ILE A 109 -2.93 -7.30 -3.44
CA ILE A 109 -3.08 -6.72 -2.10
C ILE A 109 -2.12 -7.43 -1.14
N GLN A 110 -1.45 -6.63 -0.30
CA GLN A 110 -0.67 -7.13 0.84
C GLN A 110 -1.21 -6.47 2.12
N ILE A 111 -1.27 -7.24 3.22
CA ILE A 111 -1.88 -6.81 4.47
C ILE A 111 -0.90 -6.75 5.66
N VAL A 112 0.38 -6.99 5.40
CA VAL A 112 1.41 -7.02 6.45
C VAL A 112 2.67 -6.31 5.96
N PRO A 113 3.20 -5.34 6.70
CA PRO A 113 4.49 -4.70 6.39
C PRO A 113 5.66 -5.70 6.57
N SER A 114 6.79 -5.54 5.88
CA SER A 114 7.00 -4.49 4.86
C SER A 114 6.42 -4.97 3.54
N TYR A 115 5.77 -4.07 2.82
CA TYR A 115 5.12 -4.42 1.56
C TYR A 115 6.14 -4.37 0.43
N ARG A 116 6.13 -5.40 -0.42
CA ARG A 116 7.09 -5.51 -1.52
C ARG A 116 6.41 -6.03 -2.78
N TYR A 117 6.48 -5.24 -3.84
CA TYR A 117 5.84 -5.54 -5.12
C TYR A 117 6.88 -5.59 -6.23
N GLU A 118 6.83 -6.62 -7.05
CA GLU A 118 7.59 -6.71 -8.29
C GLU A 118 6.78 -6.03 -9.41
N LEU A 119 7.38 -5.04 -10.06
CA LEU A 119 6.73 -4.23 -11.08
C LEU A 119 7.11 -4.64 -12.50
N SER A 120 8.18 -5.38 -12.69
CA SER A 120 8.91 -5.59 -13.95
C SER A 120 8.02 -5.94 -15.14
N SER A 121 7.06 -6.84 -14.96
CA SER A 121 6.15 -7.28 -16.04
C SER A 121 5.16 -6.22 -16.51
N TYR A 122 5.10 -5.05 -15.86
CA TYR A 122 4.13 -3.99 -16.11
C TYR A 122 4.77 -2.63 -16.40
N VAL A 123 6.10 -2.53 -16.22
CA VAL A 123 6.87 -1.34 -16.57
C VAL A 123 6.99 -1.23 -18.09
N LYS A 124 6.88 -0.03 -18.61
CA LYS A 124 7.11 0.33 -20.00
C LYS A 124 8.26 1.33 -20.09
N ASP A 125 8.86 1.48 -21.26
CA ASP A 125 9.85 2.52 -21.52
C ASP A 125 9.24 3.91 -21.36
N GLY A 126 9.96 4.82 -20.68
CA GLY A 126 9.52 6.18 -20.37
C GLY A 126 8.65 6.28 -19.12
N GLU A 127 7.74 7.25 -19.11
CA GLU A 127 6.93 7.57 -17.94
C GLU A 127 5.92 6.46 -17.60
N ASN A 128 5.93 6.02 -16.34
CA ASN A 128 5.02 5.06 -15.75
C ASN A 128 4.22 5.70 -14.61
N GLU A 129 2.93 5.42 -14.55
CA GLU A 129 2.04 5.88 -13.48
C GLU A 129 1.92 4.82 -12.40
N ILE A 130 2.23 5.19 -11.16
CA ILE A 130 2.04 4.33 -9.99
C ILE A 130 0.95 4.90 -9.08
N ALA A 131 0.08 4.01 -8.60
CA ALA A 131 -0.88 4.34 -7.56
C ALA A 131 -0.81 3.31 -6.43
N ILE A 132 -0.88 3.78 -5.20
CA ILE A 132 -0.87 2.98 -3.98
C ILE A 132 -2.16 3.29 -3.23
N GLU A 133 -3.03 2.30 -3.08
CA GLU A 133 -4.23 2.42 -2.26
C GLU A 133 -4.00 1.75 -0.90
N VAL A 134 -4.29 2.48 0.15
CA VAL A 134 -4.24 2.00 1.53
C VAL A 134 -5.65 1.94 2.10
N ALA A 135 -6.12 0.75 2.45
CA ALA A 135 -7.36 0.57 3.19
C ALA A 135 -7.08 0.77 4.68
N THR A 136 -7.73 1.76 5.30
CA THR A 136 -7.60 2.01 6.74
C THR A 136 -8.55 1.13 7.55
N THR A 137 -8.33 1.04 8.86
CA THR A 137 -9.32 0.44 9.79
C THR A 137 -10.54 1.36 9.93
N LEU A 138 -11.64 0.80 10.45
CA LEU A 138 -12.84 1.57 10.81
C LEU A 138 -12.73 2.24 12.18
N GLU A 139 -11.62 2.13 12.88
CA GLU A 139 -11.45 2.60 14.26
C GLU A 139 -11.85 4.07 14.44
N ARG A 140 -11.39 4.94 13.53
CA ARG A 140 -11.64 6.39 13.59
C ARG A 140 -13.08 6.74 13.28
N GLU A 141 -13.70 6.07 12.32
CA GLU A 141 -15.12 6.25 12.02
C GLU A 141 -15.97 5.77 13.21
N MET A 142 -15.65 4.61 13.78
CA MET A 142 -16.39 4.03 14.91
C MET A 142 -16.25 4.85 16.20
N ALA A 143 -15.13 5.54 16.38
CA ALA A 143 -14.92 6.42 17.54
C ALA A 143 -15.88 7.62 17.62
N LYS A 144 -16.55 7.98 16.51
CA LYS A 144 -17.58 9.04 16.48
C LYS A 144 -18.89 8.62 17.15
N TYR A 145 -19.11 7.31 17.29
CA TYR A 145 -20.35 6.79 17.83
C TYR A 145 -20.20 6.44 19.32
N PRO A 146 -21.23 6.74 20.15
CA PRO A 146 -21.20 6.37 21.54
C PRO A 146 -21.05 4.85 21.68
N ASN A 147 -20.01 4.42 22.38
CA ASN A 147 -19.85 3.01 22.69
C ASN A 147 -20.81 2.64 23.85
N PRO A 148 -21.87 1.84 23.62
CA PRO A 148 -22.82 1.47 24.67
C PRO A 148 -22.17 0.65 25.80
N TYR A 149 -20.99 0.07 25.53
CA TYR A 149 -20.23 -0.71 26.51
C TYR A 149 -19.16 0.13 27.25
N ALA A 150 -18.90 1.38 26.86
CA ALA A 150 -17.89 2.24 27.49
C ALA A 150 -18.08 2.33 29.01
N LYS A 151 -19.34 2.43 29.45
CA LYS A 151 -19.67 2.47 30.88
C LYS A 151 -19.30 1.20 31.66
N TYR A 152 -19.16 0.05 30.98
CA TYR A 152 -18.78 -1.23 31.60
C TYR A 152 -17.27 -1.45 31.62
N ILE A 153 -16.55 -0.89 30.64
CA ILE A 153 -15.10 -1.01 30.53
C ILE A 153 -14.37 0.19 31.15
N GLY A 154 -15.12 1.24 31.52
CA GLY A 154 -14.57 2.43 32.24
C GLY A 154 -13.63 3.31 31.41
N GLN A 155 -13.54 3.11 30.09
CA GLN A 155 -12.66 3.87 29.22
C GLN A 155 -13.35 4.25 27.93
N GLU A 156 -13.17 5.51 27.49
CA GLU A 156 -13.39 5.89 26.10
C GLU A 156 -12.24 5.33 25.24
N VAL A 157 -12.58 4.53 24.25
CA VAL A 157 -11.58 4.06 23.27
C VAL A 157 -11.29 5.20 22.32
N LYS A 158 -10.11 5.80 22.46
CA LYS A 158 -9.61 6.80 21.51
C LYS A 158 -8.86 6.08 20.39
N PRO A 159 -9.03 6.52 19.12
CA PRO A 159 -8.25 5.96 18.02
C PRO A 159 -6.76 6.09 18.28
N SER A 160 -6.03 4.99 18.17
CA SER A 160 -4.58 4.93 18.35
C SER A 160 -3.84 4.60 17.06
N SER A 161 -4.54 4.05 16.07
CA SER A 161 -3.96 3.70 14.77
C SER A 161 -3.57 4.93 13.96
N PHE A 162 -2.53 4.79 13.16
CA PHE A 162 -2.21 5.73 12.08
C PHE A 162 -3.13 5.49 10.88
N SER A 163 -2.97 6.27 9.81
CA SER A 163 -3.72 6.12 8.57
C SER A 163 -2.84 6.46 7.37
N GLY A 164 -2.95 5.65 6.32
CA GLY A 164 -2.19 5.84 5.09
C GLY A 164 -0.76 5.30 5.17
N ILE A 165 0.13 5.84 4.34
CA ILE A 165 1.54 5.45 4.28
C ILE A 165 2.31 6.19 5.36
N THR A 166 2.78 5.46 6.37
CA THR A 166 3.50 5.99 7.53
C THR A 166 4.99 5.72 7.49
N GLY A 167 5.41 4.89 6.55
CA GLY A 167 6.82 4.59 6.29
C GLY A 167 7.33 5.18 4.98
N GLU A 168 8.52 4.77 4.58
CA GLU A 168 9.16 5.17 3.34
C GLU A 168 8.59 4.37 2.16
N VAL A 169 8.55 5.00 0.97
CA VAL A 169 8.26 4.35 -0.30
C VAL A 169 9.51 4.46 -1.17
N ARG A 170 10.07 3.33 -1.55
CA ARG A 170 11.29 3.25 -2.35
C ARG A 170 11.05 2.42 -3.61
N LEU A 171 11.54 2.90 -4.73
CA LEU A 171 11.56 2.17 -6.00
C LEU A 171 12.99 1.76 -6.30
N LEU A 172 13.24 0.49 -6.38
CA LEU A 172 14.56 -0.10 -6.61
C LEU A 172 14.62 -0.71 -8.00
N LYS A 173 15.61 -0.29 -8.79
CA LYS A 173 15.96 -0.91 -10.08
C LYS A 173 17.11 -1.88 -9.87
N HIS A 174 16.93 -3.10 -10.35
CA HIS A 174 17.97 -4.13 -10.38
C HIS A 174 18.42 -4.34 -11.82
N GLU A 175 19.72 -4.41 -12.03
CA GLU A 175 20.29 -4.83 -13.31
C GLU A 175 20.17 -6.36 -13.44
N ASN A 176 19.76 -6.81 -14.63
CA ASN A 176 19.62 -8.23 -14.95
C ASN A 176 20.96 -8.88 -15.25
#